data_9433820624b105e7e0bdd7da567321d7
#
_entry.id   9433820624b105e7e0bdd7da567321d7
#
_cell.length_a   1.000
_cell.length_b   1.000
_cell.length_c   1.000
_cell.angle_alpha   90.00
_cell.angle_beta   90.00
_cell.angle_gamma   90.00
#
_symmetry.space_group_name_H-M   'P 1'
#
loop_
_entity.id
_entity.type
_entity.pdbx_description
1 polymer ?
#
loop_
_entity_poly.entity_id
_entity_poly.type
_entity_poly.pdbx_seq_one_letter_code
_entity_poly.pdbx_strand_id
1 'polypeptide(L)'
;MSSVDIILQRVDMETARTPSELCDWVDSKASALSETDEGKRFARSGAALPKKLWEEIRPLGLFAFRRYGLRRDVKCTPNLNNENYDGRIDFDDTSVPSIYVEITYAKDGYDESLRLEVLSANGSVNRSGRISISGTKASGHRKVDVENEFVDHQETRGHALEIVRERIINKSDKIYGPNHVLVVVIDDYLPFRTDDDRMILAEYAKSVIDNVRLDFGEIVLLGSSGNYLCTIYMKSDSQLNTRPLAVLLDHSPESS
;
A
#
# COMPACT_ATOMS: atom_id res chain seq x y z
N MET A 1 9.64 -26.14 -12.56
CA MET A 1 9.03 -25.18 -11.62
C MET A 1 9.98 -25.02 -10.46
N SER A 2 10.45 -23.82 -10.16
CA SER A 2 11.25 -23.61 -8.96
C SER A 2 10.36 -23.78 -7.71
N SER A 3 10.96 -24.05 -6.55
CA SER A 3 10.21 -24.17 -5.29
C SER A 3 9.41 -22.89 -4.98
N VAL A 4 9.84 -21.77 -5.50
CA VAL A 4 9.27 -20.43 -5.30
C VAL A 4 8.04 -20.19 -6.17
N ASP A 5 7.97 -20.78 -7.37
CA ASP A 5 6.80 -20.67 -8.26
C ASP A 5 5.54 -21.33 -7.65
N ILE A 6 5.74 -22.23 -6.67
CA ILE A 6 4.66 -22.92 -5.97
C ILE A 6 4.08 -22.04 -4.85
N ILE A 7 4.88 -21.14 -4.27
CA ILE A 7 4.45 -20.28 -3.13
C ILE A 7 3.44 -19.23 -3.58
N LEU A 8 3.68 -18.58 -4.74
CA LEU A 8 2.80 -17.57 -5.31
C LEU A 8 2.23 -18.06 -6.64
N GLN A 9 0.99 -18.51 -6.63
CA GLN A 9 0.24 -18.88 -7.83
C GLN A 9 -0.86 -17.86 -8.10
N ARG A 10 -0.99 -17.43 -9.35
CA ARG A 10 -1.97 -16.42 -9.76
C ARG A 10 -3.40 -16.79 -9.32
N VAL A 11 -3.81 -18.04 -9.53
CA VAL A 11 -5.14 -18.53 -9.17
C VAL A 11 -5.41 -18.41 -7.67
N ASP A 12 -4.40 -18.72 -6.83
CA ASP A 12 -4.51 -18.58 -5.37
C ASP A 12 -4.56 -17.10 -4.97
N MET A 13 -3.77 -16.24 -5.64
CA MET A 13 -3.77 -14.79 -5.38
C MET A 13 -5.12 -14.13 -5.70
N GLU A 14 -5.82 -14.56 -6.73
CA GLU A 14 -7.13 -14.04 -7.16
C GLU A 14 -8.33 -14.69 -6.42
N THR A 15 -8.08 -15.57 -5.47
CA THR A 15 -9.14 -16.21 -4.68
C THR A 15 -9.80 -15.21 -3.73
N ALA A 16 -11.15 -15.18 -3.75
CA ALA A 16 -11.93 -14.35 -2.84
C ALA A 16 -11.79 -14.83 -1.38
N ARG A 17 -11.50 -13.91 -0.46
CA ARG A 17 -11.31 -14.18 0.98
C ARG A 17 -12.02 -13.13 1.82
N THR A 18 -12.41 -13.47 3.03
CA THR A 18 -12.82 -12.43 4.00
C THR A 18 -11.63 -11.51 4.33
N PRO A 19 -11.87 -10.29 4.87
CA PRO A 19 -10.78 -9.39 5.23
C PRO A 19 -9.71 -10.04 6.13
N SER A 20 -10.12 -10.79 7.16
CA SER A 20 -9.18 -11.50 8.04
C SER A 20 -8.44 -12.60 7.30
N GLU A 21 -9.15 -13.47 6.56
CA GLU A 21 -8.52 -14.55 5.78
C GLU A 21 -7.52 -14.02 4.75
N LEU A 22 -7.76 -12.83 4.17
CA LEU A 22 -6.82 -12.23 3.23
C LEU A 22 -5.54 -11.78 3.92
N CYS A 23 -5.63 -11.15 5.10
CA CYS A 23 -4.47 -10.78 5.90
C CYS A 23 -3.66 -12.03 6.32
N ASP A 24 -4.32 -13.05 6.88
CA ASP A 24 -3.68 -14.30 7.31
C ASP A 24 -3.00 -15.01 6.14
N TRP A 25 -3.64 -15.00 4.97
CA TRP A 25 -3.06 -15.58 3.76
C TRP A 25 -1.81 -14.82 3.30
N VAL A 26 -1.84 -13.48 3.30
CA VAL A 26 -0.65 -12.65 2.96
C VAL A 26 0.49 -12.94 3.92
N ASP A 27 0.23 -13.00 5.23
CA ASP A 27 1.25 -13.26 6.24
C ASP A 27 1.83 -14.68 6.11
N SER A 28 1.00 -15.67 5.78
CA SER A 28 1.45 -17.04 5.47
C SER A 28 2.39 -17.06 4.25
N LYS A 29 2.06 -16.34 3.17
CA LYS A 29 2.92 -16.23 1.98
C LYS A 29 4.23 -15.49 2.28
N ALA A 30 4.16 -14.41 3.07
CA ALA A 30 5.33 -13.68 3.54
C ALA A 30 6.29 -14.58 4.33
N SER A 31 5.75 -15.37 5.25
CA SER A 31 6.52 -16.33 6.04
C SER A 31 7.19 -17.37 5.15
N ALA A 32 6.43 -18.01 4.26
CA ALA A 32 6.96 -19.03 3.35
C ALA A 32 8.08 -18.49 2.43
N LEU A 33 7.93 -17.23 1.93
CA LEU A 33 8.98 -16.55 1.15
C LEU A 33 10.22 -16.24 1.99
N SER A 34 10.08 -16.04 3.29
CA SER A 34 11.19 -15.70 4.19
C SER A 34 11.99 -16.90 4.68
N GLU A 35 11.49 -18.12 4.51
CA GLU A 35 12.13 -19.35 5.00
C GLU A 35 13.41 -19.71 4.24
N THR A 36 13.52 -19.32 2.97
CA THR A 36 14.66 -19.65 2.12
C THR A 36 15.32 -18.41 1.54
N ASP A 37 16.62 -18.49 1.25
CA ASP A 37 17.32 -17.37 0.59
C ASP A 37 16.85 -17.15 -0.86
N GLU A 38 16.37 -18.21 -1.53
CA GLU A 38 15.72 -18.10 -2.84
C GLU A 38 14.41 -17.34 -2.72
N GLY A 39 13.57 -17.65 -1.73
CA GLY A 39 12.32 -16.97 -1.46
C GLY A 39 12.53 -15.49 -1.13
N LYS A 40 13.51 -15.17 -0.28
CA LYS A 40 13.88 -13.78 0.03
C LYS A 40 14.32 -13.00 -1.20
N ARG A 41 15.16 -13.59 -2.05
CA ARG A 41 15.59 -12.99 -3.32
C ARG A 41 14.42 -12.78 -4.27
N PHE A 42 13.53 -13.78 -4.40
CA PHE A 42 12.33 -13.66 -5.22
C PHE A 42 11.41 -12.53 -4.72
N ALA A 43 11.14 -12.47 -3.43
CA ALA A 43 10.32 -11.40 -2.82
C ALA A 43 10.87 -9.98 -3.11
N ARG A 44 12.19 -9.85 -3.25
CA ARG A 44 12.89 -8.58 -3.49
C ARG A 44 13.19 -8.31 -4.98
N SER A 45 12.93 -9.25 -5.86
CA SER A 45 13.35 -9.19 -7.27
C SER A 45 12.60 -8.17 -8.12
N GLY A 46 11.51 -7.59 -7.63
CA GLY A 46 10.60 -6.76 -8.43
C GLY A 46 9.81 -7.55 -9.48
N ALA A 47 9.84 -8.90 -9.42
CA ALA A 47 9.03 -9.75 -10.28
C ALA A 47 7.53 -9.48 -10.07
N ALA A 48 6.72 -9.74 -11.10
CA ALA A 48 5.32 -9.31 -11.14
C ALA A 48 4.49 -9.83 -9.95
N LEU A 49 4.58 -11.12 -9.60
CA LEU A 49 3.75 -11.68 -8.52
C LEU A 49 4.15 -11.19 -7.12
N PRO A 50 5.44 -11.18 -6.71
CA PRO A 50 5.83 -10.56 -5.45
C PRO A 50 5.43 -9.08 -5.37
N LYS A 51 5.62 -8.32 -6.46
CA LYS A 51 5.22 -6.92 -6.49
C LYS A 51 3.72 -6.77 -6.25
N LYS A 52 2.89 -7.55 -6.94
CA LYS A 52 1.43 -7.57 -6.74
C LYS A 52 1.05 -7.95 -5.30
N LEU A 53 1.73 -8.93 -4.70
CA LEU A 53 1.49 -9.31 -3.31
C LEU A 53 1.69 -8.14 -2.35
N TRP A 54 2.82 -7.44 -2.47
CA TRP A 54 3.20 -6.38 -1.53
C TRP A 54 2.55 -5.03 -1.82
N GLU A 55 2.35 -4.69 -3.10
CA GLU A 55 1.89 -3.36 -3.48
C GLU A 55 0.38 -3.28 -3.75
N GLU A 56 -0.32 -4.41 -3.88
CA GLU A 56 -1.75 -4.42 -4.17
C GLU A 56 -2.52 -5.31 -3.18
N ILE A 57 -2.17 -6.58 -3.04
CA ILE A 57 -2.97 -7.53 -2.24
C ILE A 57 -2.86 -7.26 -0.74
N ARG A 58 -1.63 -7.03 -0.23
CA ARG A 58 -1.43 -6.71 1.18
C ARG A 58 -2.16 -5.44 1.59
N PRO A 59 -2.05 -4.31 0.88
CA PRO A 59 -2.83 -3.11 1.19
C PRO A 59 -4.34 -3.31 1.08
N LEU A 60 -4.82 -4.09 0.11
CA LEU A 60 -6.24 -4.44 0.01
C LEU A 60 -6.72 -5.16 1.28
N GLY A 61 -5.96 -6.15 1.75
CA GLY A 61 -6.25 -6.88 2.99
C GLY A 61 -6.28 -5.96 4.21
N LEU A 62 -5.25 -5.12 4.38
CA LEU A 62 -5.16 -4.17 5.48
C LEU A 62 -6.30 -3.14 5.47
N PHE A 63 -6.61 -2.56 4.31
CA PHE A 63 -7.73 -1.64 4.14
C PHE A 63 -9.06 -2.30 4.50
N ALA A 64 -9.32 -3.48 3.93
CA ALA A 64 -10.56 -4.19 4.17
C ALA A 64 -10.69 -4.64 5.63
N PHE A 65 -9.62 -5.12 6.24
CA PHE A 65 -9.62 -5.53 7.64
C PHE A 65 -9.86 -4.34 8.58
N ARG A 66 -9.21 -3.20 8.34
CA ARG A 66 -9.44 -1.98 9.12
C ARG A 66 -10.88 -1.48 8.99
N ARG A 67 -11.49 -1.65 7.83
CA ARG A 67 -12.83 -1.14 7.58
C ARG A 67 -13.95 -2.09 8.01
N TYR A 68 -13.76 -3.39 7.83
CA TYR A 68 -14.79 -4.41 8.01
C TYR A 68 -14.49 -5.41 9.13
N GLY A 69 -13.26 -5.45 9.63
CA GLY A 69 -12.85 -6.32 10.73
C GLY A 69 -13.04 -7.80 10.41
N LEU A 70 -13.69 -8.50 11.33
CA LEU A 70 -13.96 -9.95 11.25
C LEU A 70 -15.25 -10.31 10.51
N ARG A 71 -15.85 -9.39 9.75
CA ARG A 71 -17.09 -9.65 9.00
C ARG A 71 -16.87 -10.78 7.99
N ARG A 72 -17.74 -11.79 8.05
CA ARG A 72 -17.70 -12.97 7.17
C ARG A 72 -18.52 -12.78 5.89
N ASP A 73 -19.47 -11.87 5.91
CA ASP A 73 -20.33 -11.47 4.80
C ASP A 73 -19.66 -10.50 3.81
N VAL A 74 -18.36 -10.21 4.01
CA VAL A 74 -17.53 -9.38 3.15
C VAL A 74 -16.45 -10.24 2.51
N LYS A 75 -16.30 -10.15 1.19
CA LYS A 75 -15.26 -10.86 0.42
C LYS A 75 -14.40 -9.88 -0.36
N CYS A 76 -13.09 -10.04 -0.25
CA CYS A 76 -12.08 -9.29 -0.97
C CYS A 76 -11.49 -10.17 -2.05
N THR A 77 -11.56 -9.73 -3.29
CA THR A 77 -11.00 -10.43 -4.46
C THR A 77 -9.92 -9.55 -5.09
N PRO A 78 -8.63 -9.90 -4.98
CA PRO A 78 -7.57 -9.20 -5.70
C PRO A 78 -7.75 -9.34 -7.21
N ASN A 79 -7.36 -8.31 -7.95
CA ASN A 79 -7.40 -8.31 -9.41
C ASN A 79 -5.99 -8.18 -9.97
N LEU A 80 -5.50 -9.20 -10.65
CA LEU A 80 -4.17 -9.22 -11.26
C LEU A 80 -4.20 -8.86 -12.75
N ASN A 81 -5.36 -8.50 -13.29
CA ASN A 81 -5.54 -8.07 -14.67
C ASN A 81 -5.23 -6.58 -14.84
N ASN A 82 -5.25 -6.10 -16.09
CA ASN A 82 -5.05 -4.68 -16.42
C ASN A 82 -6.37 -3.88 -16.40
N GLU A 83 -7.18 -4.08 -15.37
CA GLU A 83 -8.36 -3.28 -15.13
C GLU A 83 -8.01 -1.98 -14.38
N ASN A 84 -8.97 -1.09 -14.21
CA ASN A 84 -8.76 0.18 -13.52
C ASN A 84 -8.97 0.08 -11.99
N TYR A 85 -8.75 -1.11 -11.42
CA TYR A 85 -8.77 -1.35 -9.98
C TYR A 85 -7.87 -2.56 -9.63
N ASP A 86 -7.33 -2.58 -8.43
CA ASP A 86 -6.43 -3.61 -7.93
C ASP A 86 -7.14 -4.68 -7.09
N GLY A 87 -8.36 -4.40 -6.66
CA GLY A 87 -9.19 -5.35 -5.92
C GLY A 87 -10.66 -4.96 -5.86
N ARG A 88 -11.50 -5.96 -5.60
CA ARG A 88 -12.94 -5.79 -5.43
C ARG A 88 -13.39 -6.30 -4.07
N ILE A 89 -14.31 -5.59 -3.46
CA ILE A 89 -14.96 -5.97 -2.20
C ILE A 89 -16.44 -6.18 -2.48
N ASP A 90 -16.89 -7.40 -2.25
CA ASP A 90 -18.27 -7.84 -2.43
C ASP A 90 -18.92 -8.08 -1.07
N PHE A 91 -20.25 -8.06 -1.03
CA PHE A 91 -21.07 -8.31 0.15
C PHE A 91 -22.03 -9.45 -0.16
N ASP A 92 -22.32 -10.30 0.84
CA ASP A 92 -23.32 -11.37 0.67
C ASP A 92 -24.71 -10.80 0.37
N ASP A 93 -25.02 -9.60 0.88
CA ASP A 93 -26.20 -8.83 0.48
C ASP A 93 -26.01 -8.23 -0.92
N THR A 94 -26.61 -8.84 -1.91
CA THR A 94 -26.53 -8.43 -3.32
C THR A 94 -27.18 -7.07 -3.62
N SER A 95 -27.97 -6.51 -2.68
CA SER A 95 -28.49 -5.14 -2.80
C SER A 95 -27.40 -4.09 -2.56
N VAL A 96 -26.30 -4.47 -1.91
CA VAL A 96 -25.13 -3.62 -1.66
C VAL A 96 -24.18 -3.72 -2.84
N PRO A 97 -23.91 -2.61 -3.53
CA PRO A 97 -23.00 -2.65 -4.68
C PRO A 97 -21.58 -3.00 -4.26
N SER A 98 -20.86 -3.69 -5.15
CA SER A 98 -19.43 -3.94 -4.99
C SER A 98 -18.62 -2.64 -4.92
N ILE A 99 -17.54 -2.70 -4.17
CA ILE A 99 -16.54 -1.62 -4.10
C ILE A 99 -15.32 -2.03 -4.91
N TYR A 100 -14.86 -1.15 -5.77
CA TYR A 100 -13.63 -1.29 -6.52
C TYR A 100 -12.52 -0.49 -5.83
N VAL A 101 -11.40 -1.12 -5.56
CA VAL A 101 -10.28 -0.52 -4.82
C VAL A 101 -9.10 -0.33 -5.74
N GLU A 102 -8.71 0.91 -5.96
CA GLU A 102 -7.47 1.30 -6.63
C GLU A 102 -6.45 1.64 -5.57
N ILE A 103 -5.24 1.08 -5.68
CA ILE A 103 -4.18 1.23 -4.68
C ILE A 103 -3.02 1.99 -5.30
N THR A 104 -2.46 2.92 -4.57
CA THR A 104 -1.24 3.61 -4.97
C THR A 104 -0.33 3.82 -3.77
N TYR A 105 0.96 3.56 -3.94
CA TYR A 105 1.96 3.84 -2.91
C TYR A 105 2.51 5.24 -3.06
N ALA A 106 2.50 6.00 -1.99
CA ALA A 106 3.20 7.27 -1.88
C ALA A 106 4.68 7.03 -1.56
N LYS A 107 5.41 6.50 -2.55
CA LYS A 107 6.87 6.28 -2.48
C LYS A 107 7.52 6.63 -3.81
N ASP A 108 8.78 7.04 -3.77
CA ASP A 108 9.58 7.16 -4.98
C ASP A 108 9.95 5.74 -5.46
N GLY A 109 9.37 5.33 -6.58
CA GLY A 109 9.57 3.98 -7.12
C GLY A 109 10.99 3.76 -7.63
N TYR A 110 11.67 4.81 -8.09
CA TYR A 110 13.05 4.72 -8.54
C TYR A 110 14.00 4.53 -7.36
N ASP A 111 13.88 5.37 -6.36
CA ASP A 111 14.67 5.27 -5.12
C ASP A 111 14.46 3.93 -4.42
N GLU A 112 13.21 3.46 -4.36
CA GLU A 112 12.91 2.15 -3.78
C GLU A 112 13.59 1.02 -4.55
N SER A 113 13.60 1.08 -5.89
CA SER A 113 14.29 0.07 -6.71
C SER A 113 15.80 0.04 -6.45
N LEU A 114 16.40 1.19 -6.20
CA LEU A 114 17.82 1.31 -5.87
C LEU A 114 18.12 0.76 -4.47
N ARG A 115 17.24 1.03 -3.48
CA ARG A 115 17.38 0.45 -2.13
C ARG A 115 17.25 -1.08 -2.16
N LEU A 116 16.34 -1.63 -2.95
CA LEU A 116 16.20 -3.07 -3.14
C LEU A 116 17.44 -3.68 -3.79
N GLU A 117 18.08 -2.97 -4.74
CA GLU A 117 19.37 -3.38 -5.34
C GLU A 117 20.46 -3.48 -4.27
N VAL A 118 20.62 -2.46 -3.43
CA VAL A 118 21.59 -2.44 -2.32
C VAL A 118 21.26 -3.50 -1.26
N LEU A 119 19.99 -3.63 -0.88
CA LEU A 119 19.53 -4.66 0.07
C LEU A 119 19.84 -6.07 -0.43
N SER A 120 19.66 -6.31 -1.74
CA SER A 120 19.93 -7.63 -2.33
C SER A 120 21.43 -7.95 -2.38
N ALA A 121 22.28 -6.92 -2.59
CA ALA A 121 23.73 -7.09 -2.63
C ALA A 121 24.35 -7.23 -1.22
N ASN A 122 23.89 -6.44 -0.26
CA ASN A 122 24.54 -6.27 1.05
C ASN A 122 23.78 -6.94 2.22
N GLY A 123 22.57 -7.46 1.97
CA GLY A 123 21.70 -8.05 3.00
C GLY A 123 21.02 -7.04 3.94
N SER A 124 21.45 -5.77 3.90
CA SER A 124 20.87 -4.66 4.68
C SER A 124 20.96 -3.36 3.90
N VAL A 125 20.05 -2.43 4.19
CA VAL A 125 20.05 -1.07 3.62
C VAL A 125 19.43 -0.10 4.62
N ASN A 126 20.01 1.11 4.70
CA ASN A 126 19.40 2.19 5.46
C ASN A 126 18.18 2.73 4.72
N ARG A 127 17.00 2.68 5.37
CA ARG A 127 15.75 3.11 4.76
C ARG A 127 15.68 4.63 4.53
N SER A 128 16.31 5.42 5.38
CA SER A 128 16.32 6.88 5.33
C SER A 128 17.58 7.47 4.71
N GLY A 129 18.58 6.65 4.36
CA GLY A 129 19.85 7.13 3.81
C GLY A 129 19.69 7.75 2.43
N ARG A 130 20.52 8.74 2.13
CA ARG A 130 20.60 9.36 0.81
C ARG A 130 21.17 8.37 -0.20
N ILE A 131 20.52 8.25 -1.36
CA ILE A 131 21.00 7.39 -2.44
C ILE A 131 21.98 8.16 -3.31
N SER A 132 23.14 7.57 -3.55
CA SER A 132 24.12 8.06 -4.51
C SER A 132 24.41 7.00 -5.58
N ILE A 133 24.57 7.45 -6.82
CA ILE A 133 24.88 6.58 -7.96
C ILE A 133 26.19 7.05 -8.57
N SER A 134 27.16 6.15 -8.69
CA SER A 134 28.41 6.38 -9.41
C SER A 134 28.54 5.43 -10.60
N GLY A 135 29.14 5.91 -11.68
CA GLY A 135 29.26 5.16 -12.92
C GLY A 135 27.94 4.99 -13.69
N THR A 136 27.97 4.19 -14.75
CA THR A 136 26.78 3.91 -15.58
C THR A 136 26.63 2.41 -15.83
N LYS A 137 25.39 1.97 -16.11
CA LYS A 137 25.13 0.57 -16.51
C LYS A 137 25.90 0.19 -17.77
N ALA A 138 26.04 1.12 -18.73
CA ALA A 138 26.73 0.90 -19.98
C ALA A 138 28.23 0.68 -19.82
N SER A 139 28.84 1.30 -18.79
CA SER A 139 30.30 1.11 -18.49
C SER A 139 30.56 -0.16 -17.67
N GLY A 140 29.56 -0.87 -17.20
CA GLY A 140 29.70 -2.02 -16.30
C GLY A 140 30.16 -1.67 -14.87
N HIS A 141 30.32 -0.38 -14.56
CA HIS A 141 30.87 0.11 -13.29
C HIS A 141 29.84 0.91 -12.46
N ARG A 142 28.54 0.69 -12.70
CA ARG A 142 27.51 1.34 -11.89
C ARG A 142 27.56 0.80 -10.46
N LYS A 143 27.75 1.72 -9.51
CA LYS A 143 27.63 1.43 -8.08
C LYS A 143 26.51 2.29 -7.50
N VAL A 144 25.62 1.65 -6.75
CA VAL A 144 24.60 2.31 -5.96
C VAL A 144 25.04 2.21 -4.50
N ASP A 145 25.09 3.35 -3.82
CA ASP A 145 25.40 3.44 -2.40
C ASP A 145 24.24 4.13 -1.68
N VAL A 146 23.96 3.72 -0.45
CA VAL A 146 22.99 4.37 0.44
C VAL A 146 23.75 4.85 1.67
N GLU A 147 23.91 6.16 1.75
CA GLU A 147 24.68 6.81 2.81
C GLU A 147 23.91 6.75 4.15
N ASN A 148 24.64 6.67 5.26
CA ASN A 148 24.07 6.74 6.60
C ASN A 148 24.01 8.22 7.07
N GLU A 149 23.43 9.07 6.25
CA GLU A 149 23.27 10.47 6.58
C GLU A 149 22.00 10.66 7.44
N PHE A 150 22.10 11.51 8.44
CA PHE A 150 20.93 11.91 9.22
C PHE A 150 20.15 12.96 8.41
N VAL A 151 18.98 12.59 7.93
CA VAL A 151 18.07 13.52 7.25
C VAL A 151 17.10 14.10 8.28
N ASP A 152 16.92 15.42 8.26
CA ASP A 152 15.96 16.08 9.15
C ASP A 152 14.54 15.54 8.95
N HIS A 153 13.83 15.34 10.05
CA HIS A 153 12.48 14.81 10.03
C HIS A 153 11.51 15.71 9.24
N GLN A 154 11.68 17.03 9.34
CA GLN A 154 10.81 17.98 8.60
C GLN A 154 11.06 17.91 7.10
N GLU A 155 12.32 17.77 6.68
CA GLU A 155 12.69 17.60 5.26
C GLU A 155 12.12 16.29 4.72
N THR A 156 12.31 15.19 5.45
CA THR A 156 11.77 13.87 5.08
C THR A 156 10.24 13.90 4.96
N ARG A 157 9.55 14.55 5.90
CA ARG A 157 8.11 14.72 5.87
C ARG A 157 7.66 15.59 4.70
N GLY A 158 8.33 16.72 4.46
CA GLY A 158 8.02 17.61 3.33
C GLY A 158 8.11 16.88 2.00
N HIS A 159 9.17 16.11 1.78
CA HIS A 159 9.32 15.28 0.57
C HIS A 159 8.20 14.22 0.45
N ALA A 160 7.87 13.54 1.55
CA ALA A 160 6.80 12.54 1.56
C ALA A 160 5.42 13.15 1.25
N LEU A 161 5.13 14.36 1.70
CA LEU A 161 3.90 15.10 1.38
C LEU A 161 3.80 15.37 -0.14
N GLU A 162 4.89 15.80 -0.78
CA GLU A 162 4.90 16.03 -2.22
C GLU A 162 4.68 14.73 -3.02
N ILE A 163 5.23 13.61 -2.58
CA ILE A 163 4.96 12.32 -3.20
C ILE A 163 3.46 11.95 -3.07
N VAL A 164 2.86 12.15 -1.89
CA VAL A 164 1.41 11.92 -1.70
C VAL A 164 0.60 12.77 -2.67
N ARG A 165 0.94 14.06 -2.80
CA ARG A 165 0.31 14.99 -3.75
C ARG A 165 0.39 14.47 -5.18
N GLU A 166 1.59 14.08 -5.64
CA GLU A 166 1.80 13.55 -6.99
C GLU A 166 0.96 12.29 -7.25
N ARG A 167 0.88 11.38 -6.27
CA ARG A 167 0.08 10.15 -6.40
C ARG A 167 -1.40 10.43 -6.52
N ILE A 168 -1.93 11.38 -5.77
CA ILE A 168 -3.33 11.81 -5.86
C ILE A 168 -3.60 12.45 -7.23
N ILE A 169 -2.76 13.40 -7.66
CA ILE A 169 -2.91 14.10 -8.95
C ILE A 169 -2.83 13.12 -10.13
N ASN A 170 -1.90 12.18 -10.12
CA ASN A 170 -1.74 11.19 -11.19
C ASN A 170 -2.96 10.25 -11.38
N LYS A 171 -3.91 10.27 -10.43
CA LYS A 171 -5.17 9.53 -10.53
C LYS A 171 -6.34 10.42 -10.99
N SER A 172 -6.15 11.74 -11.14
CA SER A 172 -7.22 12.68 -11.53
C SER A 172 -7.65 12.55 -12.99
N ASP A 173 -6.76 12.08 -13.87
CA ASP A 173 -7.03 11.98 -15.31
C ASP A 173 -7.82 10.72 -15.71
N LYS A 174 -8.13 9.85 -14.74
CA LYS A 174 -8.83 8.60 -15.00
C LYS A 174 -10.30 8.69 -14.55
N ILE A 175 -11.15 7.97 -15.26
CA ILE A 175 -12.58 7.84 -14.92
C ILE A 175 -12.75 6.57 -14.10
N TYR A 176 -13.27 6.71 -12.88
CA TYR A 176 -13.47 5.60 -11.96
C TYR A 176 -14.95 5.38 -11.60
N GLY A 177 -15.58 6.32 -10.95
CA GLY A 177 -17.00 6.27 -10.56
C GLY A 177 -17.25 6.18 -9.04
N PRO A 178 -18.52 6.28 -8.61
CA PRO A 178 -18.89 6.48 -7.21
C PRO A 178 -18.61 5.28 -6.29
N ASN A 179 -18.43 4.09 -6.86
CA ASN A 179 -18.11 2.88 -6.08
C ASN A 179 -16.62 2.56 -6.06
N HIS A 180 -15.77 3.46 -6.57
CA HIS A 180 -14.33 3.30 -6.51
C HIS A 180 -13.74 4.03 -5.29
N VAL A 181 -12.85 3.33 -4.59
CA VAL A 181 -12.06 3.86 -3.47
C VAL A 181 -10.61 3.93 -3.91
N LEU A 182 -10.01 5.11 -3.77
CA LEU A 182 -8.56 5.26 -3.90
C LEU A 182 -7.92 5.07 -2.52
N VAL A 183 -7.07 4.07 -2.38
CA VAL A 183 -6.25 3.84 -1.20
C VAL A 183 -4.83 4.33 -1.48
N VAL A 184 -4.44 5.42 -0.82
CA VAL A 184 -3.08 5.94 -0.87
C VAL A 184 -2.30 5.37 0.29
N VAL A 185 -1.37 4.47 0.00
CA VAL A 185 -0.54 3.83 1.03
C VAL A 185 0.67 4.71 1.33
N ILE A 186 0.85 5.05 2.59
CA ILE A 186 1.91 5.92 3.09
C ILE A 186 2.89 5.15 3.98
N ASP A 187 4.12 5.65 4.09
CA ASP A 187 5.07 5.20 5.11
C ASP A 187 4.75 5.87 6.46
N ASP A 188 4.15 5.10 7.36
CA ASP A 188 3.78 5.54 8.70
C ASP A 188 4.83 5.19 9.78
N TYR A 189 6.02 4.74 9.38
CA TYR A 189 7.13 4.45 10.28
C TYR A 189 8.09 5.63 10.46
N LEU A 190 8.37 6.40 9.41
CA LEU A 190 9.37 7.45 9.42
C LEU A 190 8.77 8.86 9.27
N PRO A 191 8.17 9.25 8.12
CA PRO A 191 7.69 10.62 7.93
C PRO A 191 6.39 10.93 8.69
N PHE A 192 5.55 9.92 8.98
CA PHE A 192 4.22 10.08 9.58
C PHE A 192 3.99 9.19 10.79
N ARG A 193 4.97 9.15 11.69
CA ARG A 193 4.96 8.25 12.86
C ARG A 193 4.12 8.75 14.02
N THR A 194 4.00 10.08 14.18
CA THR A 194 3.23 10.70 15.27
C THR A 194 1.83 11.06 14.81
N ASP A 195 0.91 11.27 15.74
CA ASP A 195 -0.45 11.72 15.42
C ASP A 195 -0.45 13.13 14.82
N ASP A 196 0.46 14.00 15.27
CA ASP A 196 0.64 15.34 14.67
C ASP A 196 1.10 15.25 13.21
N ASP A 197 2.04 14.37 12.89
CA ASP A 197 2.48 14.15 11.50
C ASP A 197 1.34 13.63 10.64
N ARG A 198 0.51 12.73 11.18
CA ARG A 198 -0.67 12.16 10.49
C ARG A 198 -1.77 13.20 10.28
N MET A 199 -1.95 14.10 11.24
CA MET A 199 -2.88 15.23 11.13
C MET A 199 -2.44 16.20 10.03
N ILE A 200 -1.16 16.59 10.01
CA ILE A 200 -0.56 17.42 8.96
C ILE A 200 -0.74 16.76 7.58
N LEU A 201 -0.49 15.46 7.48
CA LEU A 201 -0.68 14.70 6.25
C LEU A 201 -2.15 14.73 5.78
N ALA A 202 -3.10 14.49 6.68
CA ALA A 202 -4.52 14.47 6.34
C ALA A 202 -5.01 15.84 5.87
N GLU A 203 -4.60 16.93 6.53
CA GLU A 203 -4.93 18.30 6.15
C GLU A 203 -4.32 18.66 4.79
N TYR A 204 -3.04 18.33 4.59
CA TYR A 204 -2.37 18.56 3.32
C TYR A 204 -3.04 17.82 2.17
N ALA A 205 -3.31 16.53 2.33
CA ALA A 205 -3.96 15.72 1.32
C ALA A 205 -5.38 16.23 0.98
N LYS A 206 -6.16 16.69 1.97
CA LYS A 206 -7.44 17.37 1.73
C LYS A 206 -7.26 18.62 0.89
N SER A 207 -6.29 19.47 1.21
CA SER A 207 -6.02 20.69 0.43
C SER A 207 -5.64 20.39 -1.02
N VAL A 208 -4.98 19.28 -1.29
CA VAL A 208 -4.68 18.80 -2.66
C VAL A 208 -5.97 18.43 -3.38
N ILE A 209 -6.85 17.66 -2.72
CA ILE A 209 -8.10 17.15 -3.29
C ILE A 209 -9.04 18.30 -3.65
N ASP A 210 -9.12 19.35 -2.84
CA ASP A 210 -9.96 20.53 -3.07
C ASP A 210 -9.60 21.28 -4.38
N ASN A 211 -8.39 21.06 -4.88
CA ASN A 211 -7.86 21.71 -6.09
C ASN A 211 -7.80 20.79 -7.32
N VAL A 212 -8.27 19.54 -7.20
CA VAL A 212 -8.16 18.55 -8.28
C VAL A 212 -9.52 17.88 -8.51
N ARG A 213 -9.89 17.70 -9.77
CA ARG A 213 -11.10 16.93 -10.10
C ARG A 213 -10.78 15.44 -10.01
N LEU A 214 -11.40 14.76 -9.05
CA LEU A 214 -11.28 13.32 -8.85
C LEU A 214 -12.62 12.62 -9.06
N ASP A 215 -12.60 11.46 -9.69
CA ASP A 215 -13.82 10.67 -9.97
C ASP A 215 -13.87 9.39 -9.09
N PHE A 216 -13.47 9.54 -7.83
CA PHE A 216 -13.62 8.50 -6.81
C PHE A 216 -14.82 8.78 -5.91
N GLY A 217 -15.45 7.71 -5.42
CA GLY A 217 -16.45 7.83 -4.36
C GLY A 217 -15.82 8.14 -3.00
N GLU A 218 -14.59 7.67 -2.79
CA GLU A 218 -13.86 7.88 -1.54
C GLU A 218 -12.34 7.86 -1.78
N ILE A 219 -11.59 8.61 -0.96
CA ILE A 219 -10.13 8.58 -0.91
C ILE A 219 -9.69 8.37 0.53
N VAL A 220 -8.79 7.42 0.72
CA VAL A 220 -8.33 6.96 2.04
C VAL A 220 -6.81 6.96 2.09
N LEU A 221 -6.25 7.46 3.17
CA LEU A 221 -4.85 7.25 3.54
C LEU A 221 -4.74 5.99 4.38
N LEU A 222 -3.85 5.08 4.00
CA LEU A 222 -3.57 3.83 4.70
C LEU A 222 -2.08 3.78 5.08
N GLY A 223 -1.77 3.60 6.36
CA GLY A 223 -0.40 3.34 6.79
C GLY A 223 0.08 1.97 6.31
N SER A 224 1.32 1.89 5.85
CA SER A 224 1.94 0.64 5.42
C SER A 224 2.06 -0.41 6.53
N SER A 225 2.04 0.03 7.80
CA SER A 225 1.93 -0.85 8.98
C SER A 225 0.54 -1.47 9.14
N GLY A 226 -0.49 -0.89 8.53
CA GLY A 226 -1.89 -1.20 8.78
C GLY A 226 -2.47 -0.53 10.04
N ASN A 227 -1.70 0.27 10.78
CA ASN A 227 -2.16 0.89 12.03
C ASN A 227 -2.85 2.25 11.84
N TYR A 228 -2.76 2.82 10.66
CA TYR A 228 -3.38 4.09 10.34
C TYR A 228 -4.35 3.94 9.16
N LEU A 229 -5.57 4.43 9.33
CA LEU A 229 -6.59 4.54 8.27
C LEU A 229 -7.34 5.85 8.47
N CYS A 230 -7.36 6.71 7.45
CA CYS A 230 -8.06 8.00 7.48
C CYS A 230 -8.76 8.28 6.16
N THR A 231 -10.07 8.45 6.19
CA THR A 231 -10.83 8.93 5.02
C THR A 231 -10.63 10.44 4.90
N ILE A 232 -10.05 10.88 3.78
CA ILE A 232 -9.77 12.29 3.50
C ILE A 232 -10.78 12.92 2.53
N TYR A 233 -11.50 12.11 1.77
CA TYR A 233 -12.54 12.55 0.85
C TYR A 233 -13.65 11.50 0.76
N MET A 234 -14.90 11.98 0.69
CA MET A 234 -16.07 11.16 0.42
C MET A 234 -17.07 11.98 -0.39
N LYS A 235 -17.48 11.43 -1.54
CA LYS A 235 -18.48 12.08 -2.40
C LYS A 235 -19.86 11.98 -1.74
N SER A 236 -20.60 13.09 -1.70
CA SER A 236 -21.91 13.15 -1.02
C SER A 236 -22.94 12.12 -1.51
N ASP A 237 -22.89 11.80 -2.80
CA ASP A 237 -23.80 10.83 -3.44
C ASP A 237 -23.27 9.39 -3.41
N SER A 238 -22.13 9.16 -2.74
CA SER A 238 -21.53 7.83 -2.65
C SER A 238 -22.35 6.94 -1.71
N GLN A 239 -22.76 5.76 -2.19
CA GLN A 239 -23.41 4.73 -1.36
C GLN A 239 -22.49 4.17 -0.27
N LEU A 240 -21.20 4.58 -0.28
CA LEU A 240 -20.21 4.24 0.74
C LEU A 240 -20.51 4.89 2.11
N ASN A 241 -21.29 5.99 2.13
CA ASN A 241 -21.66 6.73 3.33
C ASN A 241 -22.55 5.96 4.33
N THR A 242 -23.22 4.89 3.89
CA THR A 242 -24.18 4.16 4.73
C THR A 242 -23.55 3.03 5.56
N ARG A 243 -22.23 2.87 5.50
CA ARG A 243 -21.52 1.73 6.10
C ARG A 243 -20.84 2.16 7.41
N PRO A 244 -21.18 1.51 8.54
CA PRO A 244 -20.51 1.82 9.79
C PRO A 244 -19.02 1.51 9.66
N LEU A 245 -18.17 2.52 9.94
CA LEU A 245 -16.78 2.28 10.29
C LEU A 245 -16.77 1.33 11.49
N ALA A 246 -16.13 0.17 11.37
CA ALA A 246 -15.88 -0.66 12.54
C ALA A 246 -15.05 0.20 13.51
N VAL A 247 -15.67 0.58 14.62
CA VAL A 247 -14.95 1.21 15.73
C VAL A 247 -14.03 0.14 16.29
N LEU A 248 -12.80 0.12 15.81
CA LEU A 248 -11.75 -0.69 16.43
C LEU A 248 -11.46 -0.07 17.79
N LEU A 249 -11.92 -0.76 18.84
CA LEU A 249 -11.53 -0.47 20.20
C LEU A 249 -10.00 -0.43 20.29
N ASP A 250 -9.48 0.68 20.78
CA ASP A 250 -8.10 0.86 21.17
C ASP A 250 -7.72 -0.27 22.15
N HIS A 251 -7.09 -1.31 21.64
CA HIS A 251 -6.34 -2.23 22.47
C HIS A 251 -4.95 -1.65 22.67
N SER A 252 -4.85 -0.65 23.53
CA SER A 252 -3.59 -0.33 24.21
C SER A 252 -3.19 -1.59 24.97
N PRO A 253 -2.01 -2.18 24.75
CA PRO A 253 -1.53 -3.23 25.63
C PRO A 253 -1.31 -2.61 26.99
N GLU A 254 -2.08 -3.05 27.99
CA GLU A 254 -1.79 -2.77 29.38
C GLU A 254 -0.37 -3.26 29.66
N SER A 255 0.49 -2.29 30.03
CA SER A 255 1.84 -2.50 30.51
C SER A 255 1.78 -3.29 31.81
N SER A 256 2.20 -4.54 31.78
CA SER A 256 2.55 -5.35 32.95
C SER A 256 4.06 -5.43 33.08
#